data_3be4fdf7c4d28844ccc40fd159aae586
#
_entry.id   3be4fdf7c4d28844ccc40fd159aae586
#
_cell.length_a   1.000
_cell.length_b   1.000
_cell.length_c   1.000
_cell.angle_alpha   90.00
_cell.angle_beta   90.00
_cell.angle_gamma   90.00
#
_symmetry.space_group_name_H-M   'P 1'
#
loop_
_entity.id
_entity.type
_entity.pdbx_description
1 polymer ?
#
loop_
_entity_poly.entity_id
_entity_poly.type
_entity_poly.pdbx_seq_one_letter_code
_entity_poly.pdbx_strand_id
1 'polypeptide(L)'
;MECQNDRKILLAFNQPITAKQVAGKTGIPEDTCSYMIAKFAKNGMATCLNPIAGNSRLYWLTESGKRCQKDLCRKLNLSYKEYDLPNIDWELYGWICFSHRSAVIKTLNAPMQPSKIKQTLRIQKPNIKISANNIRDVIRLLLTKKIVQPIKIKKKAHPRYELTDSGRIFRQLLINSNAHIGQNSSNHIYKTGDN
;
A
#
# COMPACT_ATOMS: atom_id res chain seq x y z
N MET A 1 -18.66 10.33 15.69
CA MET A 1 -18.53 9.36 14.56
C MET A 1 -19.75 8.44 14.59
N GLU A 2 -20.76 8.75 13.80
CA GLU A 2 -22.08 8.10 13.88
C GLU A 2 -22.29 7.05 12.79
N CYS A 3 -21.56 7.12 11.66
CA CYS A 3 -21.75 6.22 10.54
C CYS A 3 -20.82 5.00 10.60
N GLN A 4 -21.33 3.82 10.27
CA GLN A 4 -20.56 2.58 10.22
C GLN A 4 -19.36 2.68 9.25
N ASN A 5 -19.50 3.39 8.15
CA ASN A 5 -18.43 3.60 7.16
C ASN A 5 -17.29 4.44 7.73
N ASP A 6 -17.58 5.48 8.54
CA ASP A 6 -16.55 6.31 9.19
C ASP A 6 -15.64 5.46 10.07
N ARG A 7 -16.25 4.56 10.86
CA ARG A 7 -15.51 3.63 11.74
C ARG A 7 -14.62 2.68 10.95
N LYS A 8 -15.15 2.05 9.89
CA LYS A 8 -14.37 1.16 9.02
C LYS A 8 -13.21 1.88 8.35
N ILE A 9 -13.45 3.10 7.82
CA ILE A 9 -12.42 3.90 7.16
C ILE A 9 -11.35 4.33 8.17
N LEU A 10 -11.73 4.79 9.37
CA LEU A 10 -10.76 5.19 10.39
C LEU A 10 -9.88 3.99 10.84
N LEU A 11 -10.45 2.81 11.00
CA LEU A 11 -9.71 1.58 11.34
C LEU A 11 -8.79 1.11 10.23
N ALA A 12 -9.02 1.50 8.97
CA ALA A 12 -8.16 1.15 7.85
C ALA A 12 -6.79 1.85 7.86
N PHE A 13 -6.65 2.95 8.64
CA PHE A 13 -5.40 3.70 8.77
C PHE A 13 -4.40 3.00 9.69
N ASN A 14 -3.81 1.91 9.23
CA ASN A 14 -2.71 1.23 9.91
C ASN A 14 -1.32 1.68 9.41
N GLN A 15 -1.27 2.51 8.37
CA GLN A 15 -0.13 3.20 7.78
C GLN A 15 -0.66 4.31 6.85
N PRO A 16 0.19 5.22 6.31
CA PRO A 16 -0.23 6.14 5.26
C PRO A 16 -0.87 5.43 4.08
N ILE A 17 -2.05 5.91 3.66
CA ILE A 17 -2.93 5.16 2.77
C ILE A 17 -3.66 6.08 1.78
N THR A 18 -3.91 5.59 0.57
CA THR A 18 -4.75 6.26 -0.43
C THR A 18 -6.22 5.81 -0.31
N ALA A 19 -7.16 6.62 -0.82
CA ALA A 19 -8.58 6.25 -0.85
C ALA A 19 -8.82 4.90 -1.54
N LYS A 20 -8.11 4.63 -2.63
CA LYS A 20 -8.16 3.34 -3.34
C LYS A 20 -7.73 2.15 -2.46
N GLN A 21 -6.68 2.33 -1.66
CA GLN A 21 -6.23 1.29 -0.73
C GLN A 21 -7.25 1.08 0.40
N VAL A 22 -7.86 2.17 0.91
CA VAL A 22 -8.95 2.08 1.90
C VAL A 22 -10.13 1.33 1.31
N ALA A 23 -10.56 1.65 0.09
CA ALA A 23 -11.63 0.96 -0.62
C ALA A 23 -11.35 -0.55 -0.73
N GLY A 24 -10.13 -0.92 -1.13
CA GLY A 24 -9.70 -2.32 -1.21
C GLY A 24 -9.71 -3.07 0.13
N LYS A 25 -9.46 -2.36 1.26
CA LYS A 25 -9.49 -2.95 2.61
C LYS A 25 -10.91 -3.09 3.19
N THR A 26 -11.76 -2.11 2.91
CA THR A 26 -13.05 -1.96 3.59
C THR A 26 -14.23 -2.48 2.78
N GLY A 27 -14.05 -2.65 1.46
CA GLY A 27 -15.13 -2.94 0.51
C GLY A 27 -16.04 -1.74 0.24
N ILE A 28 -15.72 -0.54 0.77
CA ILE A 28 -16.49 0.70 0.53
C ILE A 28 -16.04 1.29 -0.82
N PRO A 29 -16.97 1.84 -1.63
CA PRO A 29 -16.61 2.48 -2.91
C PRO A 29 -15.52 3.55 -2.76
N GLU A 30 -14.62 3.65 -3.75
CA GLU A 30 -13.46 4.55 -3.70
C GLU A 30 -13.88 6.03 -3.54
N ASP A 31 -14.94 6.46 -4.23
CA ASP A 31 -15.45 7.82 -4.13
C ASP A 31 -15.95 8.15 -2.72
N THR A 32 -16.64 7.19 -2.09
CA THR A 32 -17.08 7.33 -0.68
C THR A 32 -15.88 7.41 0.25
N CYS A 33 -14.87 6.56 0.06
CA CYS A 33 -13.63 6.63 0.84
C CYS A 33 -12.92 7.97 0.66
N SER A 34 -12.83 8.47 -0.58
CA SER A 34 -12.21 9.74 -0.92
C SER A 34 -12.89 10.91 -0.21
N TYR A 35 -14.25 10.96 -0.29
CA TYR A 35 -15.05 11.97 0.38
C TYR A 35 -14.85 11.94 1.91
N MET A 36 -14.91 10.76 2.51
CA MET A 36 -14.77 10.62 3.97
C MET A 36 -13.38 10.96 4.47
N ILE A 37 -12.32 10.58 3.74
CA ILE A 37 -10.94 10.95 4.08
C ILE A 37 -10.76 12.47 3.97
N ALA A 38 -11.32 13.12 2.96
CA ALA A 38 -11.31 14.57 2.83
C ALA A 38 -12.05 15.25 4.00
N LYS A 39 -13.17 14.68 4.45
CA LYS A 39 -13.88 15.13 5.66
C LYS A 39 -13.03 14.98 6.93
N PHE A 40 -12.30 13.87 7.08
CA PHE A 40 -11.35 13.70 8.19
C PHE A 40 -10.25 14.76 8.15
N ALA A 41 -9.71 15.05 6.95
CA ALA A 41 -8.69 16.09 6.80
C ALA A 41 -9.24 17.48 7.14
N LYS A 42 -10.43 17.82 6.66
CA LYS A 42 -11.10 19.09 7.00
C LYS A 42 -11.33 19.26 8.52
N ASN A 43 -11.62 18.16 9.21
CA ASN A 43 -11.83 18.15 10.67
C ASN A 43 -10.53 17.98 11.47
N GLY A 44 -9.36 18.09 10.85
CA GLY A 44 -8.06 17.98 11.52
C GLY A 44 -7.72 16.58 12.04
N MET A 45 -8.44 15.53 11.60
CA MET A 45 -8.19 14.14 11.99
C MET A 45 -7.18 13.44 11.08
N ALA A 46 -7.01 13.90 9.84
CA ALA A 46 -6.04 13.39 8.88
C ALA A 46 -5.27 14.51 8.21
N THR A 47 -4.08 14.22 7.70
CA THR A 47 -3.27 15.14 6.89
C THR A 47 -2.87 14.48 5.59
N CYS A 48 -2.75 15.27 4.52
CA CYS A 48 -2.24 14.81 3.23
C CYS A 48 -0.71 14.87 3.24
N LEU A 49 -0.03 13.75 3.00
CA LEU A 49 1.43 13.65 2.99
C LEU A 49 2.05 14.01 1.64
N ASN A 50 1.23 14.07 0.57
CA ASN A 50 1.67 14.41 -0.79
C ASN A 50 0.69 15.41 -1.43
N PRO A 51 0.60 16.64 -0.91
CA PRO A 51 -0.42 17.62 -1.32
C PRO A 51 -0.30 18.08 -2.78
N ILE A 52 0.89 18.00 -3.38
CA ILE A 52 1.13 18.38 -4.78
C ILE A 52 0.57 17.35 -5.76
N ALA A 53 0.35 16.11 -5.31
CA ALA A 53 -0.14 15.05 -6.17
C ALA A 53 -1.55 15.33 -6.68
N GLY A 54 -1.75 15.28 -8.00
CA GLY A 54 -3.07 15.36 -8.63
C GLY A 54 -3.90 14.09 -8.43
N ASN A 55 -3.23 12.92 -8.33
CA ASN A 55 -3.83 11.60 -8.15
C ASN A 55 -3.10 10.82 -7.07
N SER A 56 -3.78 9.82 -6.50
CA SER A 56 -3.21 8.95 -5.45
C SER A 56 -2.74 9.74 -4.22
N ARG A 57 -3.55 10.71 -3.79
CA ARG A 57 -3.30 11.44 -2.55
C ARG A 57 -3.18 10.48 -1.38
N LEU A 58 -2.13 10.68 -0.60
CA LEU A 58 -1.76 9.83 0.52
C LEU A 58 -2.10 10.55 1.83
N TYR A 59 -2.85 9.91 2.69
CA TYR A 59 -3.29 10.49 3.95
C TYR A 59 -2.78 9.70 5.14
N TRP A 60 -2.53 10.40 6.23
CA TRP A 60 -2.21 9.84 7.52
C TRP A 60 -2.99 10.52 8.63
N LEU A 61 -3.23 9.81 9.73
CA LEU A 61 -3.91 10.38 10.88
C LEU A 61 -3.02 11.38 11.61
N THR A 62 -3.61 12.50 11.99
CA THR A 62 -3.01 13.43 12.96
C THR A 62 -3.07 12.82 14.36
N GLU A 63 -2.47 13.48 15.35
CA GLU A 63 -2.57 13.04 16.75
C GLU A 63 -4.02 12.99 17.24
N SER A 64 -4.88 13.92 16.77
CA SER A 64 -6.32 13.88 17.04
C SER A 64 -6.97 12.64 16.41
N GLY A 65 -6.65 12.34 15.15
CA GLY A 65 -7.15 11.16 14.46
C GLY A 65 -6.69 9.85 15.10
N LYS A 66 -5.42 9.76 15.52
CA LYS A 66 -4.86 8.59 16.23
C LYS A 66 -5.57 8.37 17.57
N ARG A 67 -5.83 9.43 18.33
CA ARG A 67 -6.62 9.34 19.57
C ARG A 67 -8.01 8.78 19.33
N CYS A 68 -8.72 9.32 18.33
CA CYS A 68 -10.03 8.81 17.93
C CYS A 68 -9.99 7.33 17.50
N GLN A 69 -8.96 6.92 16.75
CA GLN A 69 -8.78 5.54 16.34
C GLN A 69 -8.51 4.63 17.54
N LYS A 70 -7.64 5.03 18.47
CA LYS A 70 -7.32 4.29 19.71
C LYS A 70 -8.56 4.09 20.57
N ASP A 71 -9.38 5.14 20.74
CA ASP A 71 -10.64 5.06 21.49
C ASP A 71 -11.67 4.16 20.81
N LEU A 72 -11.72 4.18 19.47
CA LEU A 72 -12.58 3.29 18.70
C LEU A 72 -12.12 1.82 18.85
N CYS A 73 -10.82 1.56 18.77
CA CYS A 73 -10.27 0.21 19.00
C CYS A 73 -10.64 -0.30 20.41
N ARG A 74 -10.51 0.55 21.43
CA ARG A 74 -10.89 0.20 22.81
C ARG A 74 -12.38 -0.16 22.93
N LYS A 75 -13.27 0.63 22.33
CA LYS A 75 -14.72 0.39 22.31
C LYS A 75 -15.11 -0.91 21.59
N LEU A 76 -14.31 -1.33 20.61
CA LEU A 76 -14.56 -2.53 19.80
C LEU A 76 -13.75 -3.75 20.25
N ASN A 77 -13.02 -3.65 21.37
CA ASN A 77 -12.09 -4.68 21.87
C ASN A 77 -11.06 -5.12 20.81
N LEU A 78 -10.59 -4.17 19.98
CA LEU A 78 -9.56 -4.40 18.96
C LEU A 78 -8.19 -3.98 19.50
N SER A 79 -7.13 -4.67 19.06
CA SER A 79 -5.77 -4.25 19.34
C SER A 79 -5.44 -2.98 18.56
N TYR A 80 -4.87 -1.97 19.25
CA TYR A 80 -4.30 -0.78 18.64
C TYR A 80 -2.80 -0.95 18.52
N LYS A 81 -2.26 -0.76 17.31
CA LYS A 81 -0.82 -0.73 17.06
C LYS A 81 -0.43 0.67 16.59
N GLU A 82 0.45 1.29 17.32
CA GLU A 82 1.05 2.55 16.87
C GLU A 82 1.95 2.30 15.67
N TYR A 83 1.90 3.20 14.72
CA TYR A 83 2.71 3.14 13.50
C TYR A 83 3.65 4.33 13.45
N ASP A 84 4.93 4.04 13.53
CA ASP A 84 5.98 5.03 13.33
C ASP A 84 6.19 5.28 11.85
N LEU A 85 6.04 6.55 11.45
CA LEU A 85 6.25 6.95 10.06
C LEU A 85 7.74 6.81 9.69
N PRO A 86 8.10 5.94 8.74
CA PRO A 86 9.47 5.91 8.26
C PRO A 86 9.82 7.23 7.56
N ASN A 87 11.09 7.64 7.70
CA ASN A 87 11.61 8.81 7.00
C ASN A 87 11.86 8.48 5.52
N ILE A 88 10.83 8.67 4.70
CA ILE A 88 10.86 8.40 3.25
C ILE A 88 10.23 9.57 2.48
N ASP A 89 10.49 9.61 1.18
CA ASP A 89 9.80 10.51 0.26
C ASP A 89 8.34 10.06 0.04
N TRP A 90 7.40 10.69 0.74
CA TRP A 90 5.96 10.39 0.67
C TRP A 90 5.35 10.83 -0.66
N GLU A 91 5.86 11.86 -1.33
CA GLU A 91 5.45 12.23 -2.68
C GLU A 91 5.78 11.09 -3.66
N LEU A 92 7.00 10.56 -3.59
CA LEU A 92 7.42 9.42 -4.39
C LEU A 92 6.61 8.17 -4.07
N TYR A 93 6.32 7.89 -2.79
CA TYR A 93 5.48 6.75 -2.40
C TYR A 93 4.05 6.88 -2.94
N GLY A 94 3.44 8.07 -2.83
CA GLY A 94 2.13 8.34 -3.42
C GLY A 94 2.11 8.10 -4.93
N TRP A 95 3.16 8.56 -5.64
CA TRP A 95 3.34 8.29 -7.07
C TRP A 95 3.47 6.78 -7.37
N ILE A 96 4.15 6.02 -6.52
CA ILE A 96 4.30 4.55 -6.61
C ILE A 96 2.96 3.83 -6.39
N CYS A 97 2.05 4.37 -5.59
CA CYS A 97 0.74 3.75 -5.32
C CYS A 97 -0.16 3.62 -6.56
N PHE A 98 0.17 4.27 -7.68
CA PHE A 98 -0.57 4.11 -8.92
C PHE A 98 -0.52 2.65 -9.43
N SER A 99 -1.66 2.15 -9.95
CA SER A 99 -1.94 0.73 -10.16
C SER A 99 -0.84 -0.08 -10.88
N HIS A 100 -0.33 0.41 -12.01
CA HIS A 100 0.69 -0.31 -12.78
C HIS A 100 2.06 -0.32 -12.08
N ARG A 101 2.45 0.81 -11.46
CA ARG A 101 3.73 0.94 -10.74
C ARG A 101 3.74 0.05 -9.51
N SER A 102 2.67 0.12 -8.70
CA SER A 102 2.52 -0.72 -7.52
C SER A 102 2.49 -2.21 -7.86
N ALA A 103 1.84 -2.59 -8.97
CA ALA A 103 1.81 -3.97 -9.44
C ALA A 103 3.20 -4.49 -9.81
N VAL A 104 3.98 -3.72 -10.57
CA VAL A 104 5.35 -4.09 -10.96
C VAL A 104 6.25 -4.21 -9.73
N ILE A 105 6.22 -3.24 -8.81
CA ILE A 105 7.05 -3.27 -7.58
C ILE A 105 6.70 -4.46 -6.69
N LYS A 106 5.41 -4.76 -6.50
CA LYS A 106 4.96 -5.91 -5.70
C LYS A 106 5.44 -7.24 -6.28
N THR A 107 5.51 -7.34 -7.61
CA THR A 107 5.93 -8.54 -8.32
C THR A 107 7.44 -8.78 -8.25
N LEU A 108 8.25 -7.73 -8.12
CA LEU A 108 9.71 -7.79 -8.05
C LEU A 108 10.18 -8.31 -6.68
N ASN A 109 10.03 -9.60 -6.43
CA ASN A 109 10.56 -10.29 -5.24
C ASN A 109 11.99 -10.85 -5.46
N ALA A 110 12.45 -10.93 -6.71
CA ALA A 110 13.78 -11.35 -7.15
C ALA A 110 14.11 -10.64 -8.46
N PRO A 111 15.37 -10.72 -8.95
CA PRO A 111 15.74 -10.16 -10.25
C PRO A 111 14.95 -10.76 -11.40
N MET A 112 14.17 -9.94 -12.13
CA MET A 112 13.30 -10.40 -13.22
C MET A 112 13.49 -9.60 -14.51
N GLN A 113 13.29 -10.27 -15.65
CA GLN A 113 13.13 -9.60 -16.95
C GLN A 113 11.70 -9.03 -17.09
N PRO A 114 11.48 -7.99 -17.91
CA PRO A 114 10.14 -7.42 -18.14
C PRO A 114 9.10 -8.45 -18.62
N SER A 115 9.52 -9.43 -19.45
CA SER A 115 8.67 -10.52 -19.91
C SER A 115 8.20 -11.42 -18.77
N LYS A 116 9.09 -11.72 -17.82
CA LYS A 116 8.75 -12.52 -16.63
C LYS A 116 7.82 -11.78 -15.69
N ILE A 117 8.03 -10.47 -15.48
CA ILE A 117 7.12 -9.61 -14.72
C ILE A 117 5.71 -9.66 -15.34
N LYS A 118 5.59 -9.54 -16.66
CA LYS A 118 4.31 -9.64 -17.37
C LYS A 118 3.62 -10.98 -17.14
N GLN A 119 4.37 -12.09 -17.28
CA GLN A 119 3.85 -13.43 -17.05
C GLN A 119 3.33 -13.61 -15.62
N THR A 120 4.13 -13.19 -14.63
CA THR A 120 3.75 -13.27 -13.21
C THR A 120 2.51 -12.44 -12.90
N LEU A 121 2.42 -11.21 -13.43
CA LEU A 121 1.24 -10.35 -13.24
C LEU A 121 -0.03 -10.95 -13.83
N ARG A 122 0.05 -11.58 -15.00
CA ARG A 122 -1.12 -12.26 -15.60
C ARG A 122 -1.67 -13.39 -14.70
N ILE A 123 -0.79 -14.10 -14.03
CA ILE A 123 -1.18 -15.21 -13.13
C ILE A 123 -1.73 -14.65 -11.81
N GLN A 124 -1.01 -13.72 -11.18
CA GLN A 124 -1.33 -13.24 -9.83
C GLN A 124 -2.48 -12.22 -9.81
N LYS A 125 -2.67 -11.47 -10.89
CA LYS A 125 -3.63 -10.36 -11.00
C LYS A 125 -4.25 -10.28 -12.39
N PRO A 126 -5.10 -11.25 -12.77
CA PRO A 126 -5.69 -11.32 -14.12
C PRO A 126 -6.49 -10.06 -14.48
N ASN A 127 -7.04 -9.36 -13.50
CA ASN A 127 -7.79 -8.11 -13.70
C ASN A 127 -6.93 -6.90 -14.06
N ILE A 128 -5.60 -6.97 -13.90
CA ILE A 128 -4.70 -5.89 -14.32
C ILE A 128 -4.26 -6.14 -15.76
N LYS A 129 -4.92 -5.45 -16.69
CA LYS A 129 -4.52 -5.46 -18.10
C LYS A 129 -3.29 -4.55 -18.29
N ILE A 130 -2.09 -5.14 -18.34
CA ILE A 130 -0.85 -4.41 -18.60
C ILE A 130 -0.12 -5.00 -19.82
N SER A 131 0.24 -4.13 -20.76
CA SER A 131 0.99 -4.53 -21.96
C SER A 131 2.49 -4.68 -21.66
N ALA A 132 3.23 -5.35 -22.55
CA ALA A 132 4.69 -5.46 -22.40
C ALA A 132 5.37 -4.08 -22.49
N ASN A 133 4.85 -3.18 -23.32
CA ASN A 133 5.38 -1.83 -23.46
C ASN A 133 5.16 -1.03 -22.17
N ASN A 134 3.95 -1.09 -21.62
CA ASN A 134 3.66 -0.41 -20.34
C ASN A 134 4.57 -0.89 -19.21
N ILE A 135 4.94 -2.19 -19.15
CA ILE A 135 5.89 -2.69 -18.16
C ILE A 135 7.28 -2.09 -18.39
N ARG A 136 7.76 -2.03 -19.64
CA ARG A 136 9.05 -1.42 -19.96
C ARG A 136 9.06 0.07 -19.60
N ASP A 137 7.99 0.78 -19.87
CA ASP A 137 7.87 2.20 -19.54
C ASP A 137 7.83 2.42 -18.02
N VAL A 138 7.08 1.60 -17.29
CA VAL A 138 7.09 1.62 -15.82
C VAL A 138 8.51 1.35 -15.29
N ILE A 139 9.22 0.35 -15.82
CA ILE A 139 10.60 0.05 -15.39
C ILE A 139 11.53 1.23 -15.68
N ARG A 140 11.44 1.89 -16.86
CA ARG A 140 12.23 3.09 -17.17
C ARG A 140 11.98 4.20 -16.14
N LEU A 141 10.72 4.46 -15.82
CA LEU A 141 10.35 5.44 -14.78
C LEU A 141 10.89 5.06 -13.40
N LEU A 142 10.82 3.78 -13.03
CA LEU A 142 11.36 3.29 -11.75
C LEU A 142 12.88 3.37 -11.68
N LEU A 143 13.58 3.17 -12.82
CA LEU A 143 15.03 3.39 -12.94
C LEU A 143 15.40 4.86 -12.72
N THR A 144 14.70 5.79 -13.39
CA THR A 144 14.90 7.23 -13.23
C THR A 144 14.74 7.67 -11.77
N LYS A 145 13.80 7.04 -11.06
CA LYS A 145 13.53 7.31 -9.63
C LYS A 145 14.39 6.47 -8.67
N LYS A 146 15.36 5.70 -9.19
CA LYS A 146 16.27 4.84 -8.39
C LYS A 146 15.52 3.82 -7.49
N ILE A 147 14.34 3.39 -7.90
CA ILE A 147 13.55 2.37 -7.21
C ILE A 147 13.96 0.96 -7.62
N VAL A 148 14.38 0.81 -8.87
CA VAL A 148 14.92 -0.42 -9.42
C VAL A 148 16.31 -0.17 -9.99
N GLN A 149 17.09 -1.23 -10.10
CA GLN A 149 18.40 -1.23 -10.75
C GLN A 149 18.54 -2.43 -11.70
N PRO A 150 19.32 -2.29 -12.78
CA PRO A 150 19.58 -3.39 -13.70
C PRO A 150 20.68 -4.29 -13.15
N ILE A 151 20.51 -5.61 -13.32
CA ILE A 151 21.58 -6.60 -13.14
C ILE A 151 21.96 -7.15 -14.51
N LYS A 152 23.22 -6.97 -14.89
CA LYS A 152 23.80 -7.56 -16.09
C LYS A 152 24.44 -8.92 -15.72
N ILE A 153 23.86 -10.02 -16.19
CA ILE A 153 24.38 -11.36 -15.91
C ILE A 153 25.43 -11.80 -16.94
N LYS A 154 25.29 -11.37 -18.20
CA LYS A 154 26.23 -11.65 -19.32
C LYS A 154 26.14 -10.52 -20.36
N LYS A 155 27.23 -10.31 -21.15
CA LYS A 155 27.31 -9.23 -22.17
C LYS A 155 26.14 -9.20 -23.18
N LYS A 156 25.54 -10.35 -23.53
CA LYS A 156 24.45 -10.46 -24.53
C LYS A 156 23.07 -10.76 -23.93
N ALA A 157 22.92 -10.87 -22.59
CA ALA A 157 21.66 -11.20 -21.97
C ALA A 157 20.80 -9.94 -21.78
N HIS A 158 19.48 -10.07 -21.97
CA HIS A 158 18.54 -9.04 -21.61
C HIS A 158 18.67 -8.71 -20.11
N PRO A 159 18.68 -7.42 -19.72
CA PRO A 159 18.84 -7.03 -18.34
C PRO A 159 17.71 -7.58 -17.47
N ARG A 160 18.07 -8.06 -16.30
CA ARG A 160 17.12 -8.30 -15.21
C ARG A 160 17.09 -7.05 -14.33
N TYR A 161 15.98 -6.82 -13.70
CA TYR A 161 15.79 -5.69 -12.81
C TYR A 161 15.46 -6.21 -11.42
N GLU A 162 16.01 -5.56 -10.42
CA GLU A 162 15.71 -5.81 -9.01
C GLU A 162 15.39 -4.50 -8.29
N LEU A 163 14.81 -4.60 -7.10
CA LEU A 163 14.57 -3.44 -6.27
C LEU A 163 15.86 -2.98 -5.59
N THR A 164 16.07 -1.66 -5.54
CA THR A 164 17.03 -1.02 -4.65
C THR A 164 16.58 -1.14 -3.19
N ASP A 165 17.39 -0.70 -2.23
CA ASP A 165 16.96 -0.65 -0.81
C ASP A 165 15.71 0.19 -0.62
N SER A 166 15.66 1.38 -1.20
CA SER A 166 14.45 2.21 -1.21
C SER A 166 13.27 1.49 -1.85
N GLY A 167 13.50 0.79 -2.96
CA GLY A 167 12.48 -0.01 -3.63
C GLY A 167 11.94 -1.14 -2.75
N ARG A 168 12.79 -1.78 -1.93
CA ARG A 168 12.39 -2.80 -0.96
C ARG A 168 11.51 -2.24 0.14
N ILE A 169 11.86 -1.06 0.68
CA ILE A 169 11.04 -0.34 1.67
C ILE A 169 9.65 -0.04 1.08
N PHE A 170 9.59 0.56 -0.10
CA PHE A 170 8.32 0.86 -0.76
C PHE A 170 7.50 -0.39 -1.08
N ARG A 171 8.13 -1.49 -1.49
CA ARG A 171 7.45 -2.76 -1.70
C ARG A 171 6.79 -3.27 -0.41
N GLN A 172 7.49 -3.21 0.71
CA GLN A 172 6.96 -3.63 2.00
C GLN A 172 5.73 -2.78 2.42
N LEU A 173 5.81 -1.46 2.26
CA LEU A 173 4.68 -0.57 2.51
C LEU A 173 3.47 -0.90 1.63
N LEU A 174 3.70 -1.18 0.34
CA LEU A 174 2.63 -1.57 -0.59
C LEU A 174 1.99 -2.92 -0.24
N ILE A 175 2.74 -3.87 0.31
CA ILE A 175 2.22 -5.17 0.77
C ILE A 175 1.39 -4.97 2.03
N ASN A 176 1.93 -4.26 3.01
CA ASN A 176 1.25 -3.99 4.28
C ASN A 176 -0.07 -3.21 4.08
N SER A 177 -0.10 -2.31 3.07
CA SER A 177 -1.31 -1.55 2.75
C SER A 177 -2.49 -2.41 2.27
N ASN A 178 -2.24 -3.64 1.82
CA ASN A 178 -3.28 -4.56 1.36
C ASN A 178 -3.68 -5.63 2.40
N ALA A 179 -3.02 -5.68 3.56
CA ALA A 179 -3.40 -6.60 4.62
C ALA A 179 -4.81 -6.25 5.13
N HIS A 180 -5.72 -7.23 5.10
CA HIS A 180 -7.09 -7.05 5.58
C HIS A 180 -7.12 -6.75 7.08
N ILE A 181 -8.05 -5.89 7.50
CA ILE A 181 -8.40 -5.69 8.89
C ILE A 181 -9.08 -6.98 9.35
N GLY A 182 -8.41 -7.82 10.13
CA GLY A 182 -9.06 -9.01 10.71
C GLY A 182 -8.28 -10.33 10.67
N GLN A 183 -7.10 -10.41 10.05
CA GLN A 183 -6.37 -11.69 10.01
C GLN A 183 -5.40 -11.95 11.19
N ASN A 184 -5.36 -11.10 12.20
CA ASN A 184 -4.46 -11.28 13.35
C ASN A 184 -5.13 -11.87 14.61
N SER A 185 -6.31 -12.50 14.51
CA SER A 185 -7.01 -13.05 15.69
C SER A 185 -7.15 -14.58 15.69
N SER A 186 -6.49 -15.32 14.80
CA SER A 186 -6.76 -16.77 14.67
C SER A 186 -5.57 -17.70 14.90
N ASN A 187 -4.48 -17.28 15.52
CA ASN A 187 -3.35 -18.17 15.80
C ASN A 187 -2.96 -18.28 17.29
N HIS A 188 -3.93 -18.21 18.21
CA HIS A 188 -3.67 -18.65 19.59
C HIS A 188 -4.97 -19.12 20.24
N ILE A 189 -5.38 -20.35 19.99
CA ILE A 189 -6.14 -21.19 20.94
C ILE A 189 -6.22 -22.59 20.30
N TYR A 190 -5.78 -23.58 21.05
CA TYR A 190 -5.90 -25.03 21.04
C TYR A 190 -4.54 -25.75 20.94
N LYS A 191 -3.82 -25.71 22.07
CA LYS A 191 -3.11 -26.86 22.62
C LYS A 191 -3.22 -26.77 24.14
N THR A 192 -4.32 -27.20 24.67
CA THR A 192 -4.37 -27.75 26.03
C THR A 192 -4.79 -29.21 25.87
N GLY A 193 -3.96 -30.01 26.44
CA GLY A 193 -3.91 -31.41 26.40
C GLY A 193 -5.10 -32.12 26.98
N ASP A 194 -5.13 -33.39 26.64
CA ASP A 194 -5.69 -34.38 27.52
C ASP A 194 -4.74 -35.60 27.53
N ASN A 195 -4.56 -36.10 28.74
CA ASN A 195 -3.89 -37.32 29.09
C ASN A 195 -4.25 -38.53 28.29
#